data_3fcfa60a5b90a93a2b1f466ccd9bf22d
#
_entry.id   3fcfa60a5b90a93a2b1f466ccd9bf22d
#
_cell.length_a   1.000
_cell.length_b   1.000
_cell.length_c   1.000
_cell.angle_alpha   90.00
_cell.angle_beta   90.00
_cell.angle_gamma   90.00
#
_symmetry.space_group_name_H-M   'P 1'
#
loop_
_entity.id
_entity.type
_entity.pdbx_description
1 polymer ?
#
loop_
_entity_poly.entity_id
_entity_poly.type
_entity_poly.pdbx_seq_one_letter_code
_entity_poly.pdbx_strand_id
1 'polypeptide(L)'
;MDGSYNVDTGESSCGVVFFYEGTQKNFCKKGEDEELASMRNVAGEILGARMAMEEAVRRGVLKLTIVHDYQGIASWCTGEWKTNKEGTKAYKAYFDSLQGLLSIRFEKVKGHSGDTYNDLADELAKSVIFENDSLPDHKNTSGN
;
A
#
# COMPACT_ATOMS: atom_id res chain seq x y z
N MET A 1 1.46 -4.77 -2.92
CA MET A 1 1.36 -3.32 -2.67
C MET A 1 2.71 -2.78 -2.23
N ASP A 2 2.92 -1.51 -2.44
CA ASP A 2 4.18 -0.89 -2.09
C ASP A 2 3.95 0.60 -1.83
N GLY A 3 4.87 1.23 -1.12
CA GLY A 3 4.80 2.65 -0.81
C GLY A 3 6.02 3.38 -1.35
N SER A 4 5.90 4.68 -1.49
CA SER A 4 6.99 5.52 -1.94
C SER A 4 6.94 6.87 -1.23
N TYR A 5 8.06 7.58 -1.25
CA TYR A 5 8.20 8.86 -0.58
C TYR A 5 9.11 9.77 -1.39
N ASN A 6 8.69 11.01 -1.56
CA ASN A 6 9.48 12.01 -2.27
C ASN A 6 10.09 12.95 -1.24
N VAL A 7 11.41 12.86 -1.03
CA VAL A 7 12.06 13.66 0.01
C VAL A 7 12.04 15.15 -0.32
N ASP A 8 11.93 15.52 -1.58
CA ASP A 8 11.93 16.92 -1.96
C ASP A 8 10.60 17.60 -1.65
N THR A 9 9.50 16.87 -1.79
CA THR A 9 8.17 17.44 -1.57
C THR A 9 7.55 17.01 -0.26
N GLY A 10 8.07 15.95 0.36
CA GLY A 10 7.49 15.39 1.57
C GLY A 10 6.24 14.56 1.31
N GLU A 11 5.97 14.24 0.05
CA GLU A 11 4.78 13.48 -0.31
C GLU A 11 5.02 11.99 -0.26
N SER A 12 4.02 11.25 0.22
CA SER A 12 4.05 9.79 0.20
C SER A 12 2.94 9.27 -0.70
N SER A 13 3.07 8.05 -1.14
CA SER A 13 2.07 7.43 -2.01
C SER A 13 2.11 5.92 -1.87
N CYS A 14 1.10 5.27 -2.43
CA CYS A 14 1.09 3.82 -2.51
C CYS A 14 0.66 3.36 -3.89
N GLY A 15 1.03 2.13 -4.20
CA GLY A 15 0.54 1.41 -5.36
C GLY A 15 0.03 0.07 -4.91
N VAL A 16 -1.08 -0.36 -5.47
CA VAL A 16 -1.72 -1.63 -5.13
C VAL A 16 -2.10 -2.34 -6.43
N VAL A 17 -1.69 -3.59 -6.55
CA VAL A 17 -2.14 -4.46 -7.63
C VAL A 17 -3.07 -5.48 -6.98
N PHE A 18 -4.34 -5.40 -7.30
CA PHE A 18 -5.38 -6.17 -6.63
C PHE A 18 -5.92 -7.25 -7.57
N PHE A 19 -5.85 -8.50 -7.13
CA PHE A 19 -6.37 -9.62 -7.90
C PHE A 19 -7.60 -10.20 -7.22
N TYR A 20 -8.67 -10.36 -7.98
CA TYR A 20 -9.88 -10.96 -7.43
C TYR A 20 -10.66 -11.62 -8.56
N GLU A 21 -10.95 -12.88 -8.39
CA GLU A 21 -11.75 -13.66 -9.35
C GLU A 21 -11.25 -13.54 -10.78
N GLY A 22 -9.94 -13.65 -10.95
CA GLY A 22 -9.36 -13.64 -12.27
C GLY A 22 -9.18 -12.27 -12.88
N THR A 23 -9.57 -11.21 -12.19
CA THR A 23 -9.37 -9.86 -12.69
C THR A 23 -8.25 -9.19 -11.90
N GLN A 24 -7.56 -8.28 -12.56
CA GLN A 24 -6.52 -7.47 -11.95
C GLN A 24 -6.93 -6.01 -11.99
N LYS A 25 -6.82 -5.32 -10.88
CA LYS A 25 -7.09 -3.89 -10.84
C LYS A 25 -5.95 -3.19 -10.14
N ASN A 26 -5.48 -2.11 -10.72
CA ASN A 26 -4.34 -1.36 -10.19
C ASN A 26 -4.84 -0.06 -9.60
N PHE A 27 -4.31 0.27 -8.44
CA PHE A 27 -4.63 1.52 -7.74
C PHE A 27 -3.36 2.23 -7.37
N CYS A 28 -3.40 3.55 -7.37
CA CYS A 28 -2.33 4.34 -6.79
C CYS A 28 -2.96 5.55 -6.12
N LYS A 29 -2.35 6.01 -5.04
CA LYS A 29 -2.92 7.11 -4.28
C LYS A 29 -1.82 7.87 -3.57
N LYS A 30 -1.96 9.20 -3.54
CA LYS A 30 -1.07 10.06 -2.77
C LYS A 30 -1.62 10.15 -1.35
N GLY A 31 -0.74 10.07 -0.36
CA GLY A 31 -1.13 10.18 1.03
C GLY A 31 -1.44 11.62 1.38
N GLU A 32 -2.47 11.80 2.21
CA GLU A 32 -2.87 13.14 2.65
C GLU A 32 -2.94 13.26 4.16
N ASP A 33 -2.64 12.15 4.87
CA ASP A 33 -2.74 12.12 6.32
C ASP A 33 -1.46 12.64 6.95
N GLU A 34 -1.56 13.74 7.67
CA GLU A 34 -0.38 14.34 8.28
C GLU A 34 0.24 13.47 9.35
N GLU A 35 -0.56 12.64 10.01
CA GLU A 35 -0.01 11.72 10.98
C GLU A 35 0.88 10.68 10.34
N LEU A 36 0.53 10.26 9.12
CA LEU A 36 1.33 9.32 8.40
C LEU A 36 2.54 9.99 7.76
N ALA A 37 2.42 11.28 7.43
CA ALA A 37 3.50 11.97 6.72
C ALA A 37 4.81 11.94 7.48
N SER A 38 4.75 11.97 8.82
CA SER A 38 5.95 11.93 9.63
C SER A 38 6.69 10.59 9.54
N MET A 39 6.05 9.58 9.01
CA MET A 39 6.63 8.25 8.88
C MET A 39 7.31 8.03 7.52
N ARG A 40 7.29 9.04 6.66
CA ARG A 40 8.02 9.06 5.39
C ARG A 40 7.60 7.89 4.50
N ASN A 41 8.58 7.10 3.99
CA ASN A 41 8.25 6.02 3.08
C ASN A 41 7.38 4.94 3.71
N VAL A 42 7.40 4.80 5.02
CA VAL A 42 6.52 3.84 5.69
C VAL A 42 5.06 4.28 5.61
N ALA A 43 4.83 5.60 5.49
CA ALA A 43 3.47 6.12 5.35
C ALA A 43 2.77 5.53 4.12
N GLY A 44 3.49 5.44 3.00
CA GLY A 44 2.94 4.86 1.79
C GLY A 44 2.65 3.37 1.95
N GLU A 45 3.51 2.66 2.68
CA GLU A 45 3.29 1.24 2.94
C GLU A 45 1.98 1.03 3.71
N ILE A 46 1.77 1.82 4.74
CA ILE A 46 0.55 1.72 5.54
C ILE A 46 -0.67 2.07 4.69
N LEU A 47 -0.56 3.13 3.89
CA LEU A 47 -1.66 3.56 3.02
C LEU A 47 -2.04 2.44 2.05
N GLY A 48 -1.04 1.79 1.45
CA GLY A 48 -1.30 0.71 0.50
C GLY A 48 -1.97 -0.48 1.15
N ALA A 49 -1.52 -0.87 2.34
CA ALA A 49 -2.13 -1.99 3.05
C ALA A 49 -3.58 -1.68 3.40
N ARG A 50 -3.85 -0.46 3.90
CA ARG A 50 -5.21 -0.08 4.23
C ARG A 50 -6.10 -0.03 2.99
N MET A 51 -5.55 0.46 1.89
CA MET A 51 -6.31 0.54 0.65
C MET A 51 -6.70 -0.85 0.16
N ALA A 52 -5.79 -1.82 0.27
CA ALA A 52 -6.09 -3.19 -0.10
C ALA A 52 -7.19 -3.78 0.80
N MET A 53 -7.12 -3.51 2.10
CA MET A 53 -8.13 -3.97 3.03
C MET A 53 -9.49 -3.35 2.74
N GLU A 54 -9.51 -2.03 2.48
CA GLU A 54 -10.74 -1.32 2.17
C GLU A 54 -11.39 -1.85 0.89
N GLU A 55 -10.56 -2.12 -0.11
CA GLU A 55 -11.08 -2.64 -1.36
C GLU A 55 -11.66 -4.04 -1.18
N ALA A 56 -11.02 -4.88 -0.37
CA ALA A 56 -11.51 -6.22 -0.09
C ALA A 56 -12.87 -6.16 0.62
N VAL A 57 -12.99 -5.26 1.59
CA VAL A 57 -14.27 -5.09 2.30
C VAL A 57 -15.35 -4.61 1.33
N ARG A 58 -15.02 -3.63 0.50
CA ARG A 58 -15.98 -3.07 -0.44
C ARG A 58 -16.50 -4.14 -1.42
N ARG A 59 -15.65 -5.09 -1.78
CA ARG A 59 -16.02 -6.14 -2.73
C ARG A 59 -16.64 -7.37 -2.06
N GLY A 60 -16.72 -7.39 -0.74
CA GLY A 60 -17.27 -8.54 -0.03
C GLY A 60 -16.35 -9.75 -0.02
N VAL A 61 -15.06 -9.52 -0.17
CA VAL A 61 -14.06 -10.58 -0.14
C VAL A 61 -13.96 -11.13 1.28
N LEU A 62 -13.88 -12.45 1.42
CA LEU A 62 -13.80 -13.07 2.74
C LEU A 62 -12.38 -13.36 3.18
N LYS A 63 -11.46 -13.53 2.24
CA LYS A 63 -10.06 -13.82 2.54
C LYS A 63 -9.17 -12.95 1.67
N LEU A 64 -8.21 -12.29 2.29
CA LEU A 64 -7.28 -11.40 1.59
C LEU A 64 -5.86 -11.78 1.96
N THR A 65 -4.98 -11.90 0.98
CA THR A 65 -3.56 -12.04 1.21
C THR A 65 -2.90 -10.74 0.78
N ILE A 66 -2.18 -10.11 1.70
CA ILE A 66 -1.44 -8.89 1.39
C ILE A 66 0.02 -9.27 1.16
N VAL A 67 0.49 -9.04 -0.06
CA VAL A 67 1.89 -9.28 -0.42
C VAL A 67 2.63 -7.96 -0.25
N HIS A 68 3.68 -7.96 0.55
CA HIS A 68 4.37 -6.72 0.92
C HIS A 68 5.87 -6.97 1.07
N ASP A 69 6.65 -5.91 0.97
CA ASP A 69 8.09 -6.04 1.15
C ASP A 69 8.59 -5.47 2.48
N TYR A 70 7.81 -4.62 3.14
CA TYR A 70 8.21 -4.05 4.42
C TYR A 70 7.60 -4.84 5.57
N GLN A 71 8.46 -5.39 6.43
CA GLN A 71 8.03 -6.30 7.49
C GLN A 71 6.98 -5.70 8.43
N GLY A 72 7.04 -4.40 8.70
CA GLY A 72 6.14 -3.75 9.65
C GLY A 72 4.67 -3.89 9.28
N ILE A 73 4.37 -4.04 7.99
CA ILE A 73 2.98 -4.16 7.54
C ILE A 73 2.30 -5.37 8.20
N ALA A 74 3.01 -6.47 8.36
CA ALA A 74 2.50 -7.64 9.05
C ALA A 74 2.71 -7.52 10.57
N SER A 75 3.90 -7.10 10.96
CA SER A 75 4.30 -7.18 12.37
C SER A 75 3.51 -6.25 13.28
N TRP A 76 3.06 -5.11 12.79
CA TRP A 76 2.19 -4.24 13.57
C TRP A 76 0.81 -4.85 13.78
N CYS A 77 0.30 -5.55 12.78
CA CYS A 77 -1.02 -6.17 12.88
C CYS A 77 -1.01 -7.39 13.79
N THR A 78 0.04 -8.20 13.71
CA THR A 78 0.13 -9.42 14.53
C THR A 78 0.53 -9.14 15.97
N GLY A 79 1.01 -7.94 16.25
CA GLY A 79 1.49 -7.61 17.60
C GLY A 79 2.96 -7.93 17.81
N GLU A 80 3.65 -8.44 16.80
CA GLU A 80 5.07 -8.73 16.90
C GLU A 80 5.87 -7.45 17.15
N TRP A 81 5.44 -6.35 16.53
CA TRP A 81 6.01 -5.04 16.76
C TRP A 81 4.98 -4.16 17.47
N LYS A 82 5.45 -3.36 18.43
CA LYS A 82 4.58 -2.43 19.13
C LYS A 82 4.23 -1.25 18.24
N THR A 83 3.00 -0.76 18.41
CA THR A 83 2.55 0.42 17.68
C THR A 83 2.72 1.63 18.58
N ASN A 84 3.76 2.41 18.33
CA ASN A 84 4.10 3.55 19.18
C ASN A 84 3.74 4.90 18.59
N LYS A 85 3.45 4.95 17.28
CA LYS A 85 3.09 6.19 16.61
C LYS A 85 1.62 6.19 16.27
N GLU A 86 1.05 7.38 16.11
CA GLU A 86 -0.38 7.48 15.80
C GLU A 86 -0.74 6.75 14.52
N GLY A 87 0.12 6.84 13.50
CA GLY A 87 -0.15 6.15 12.25
C GLY A 87 -0.16 4.64 12.39
N THR A 88 0.77 4.07 13.17
CA THR A 88 0.80 2.62 13.38
C THR A 88 -0.34 2.16 14.27
N LYS A 89 -0.70 2.97 15.27
CA LYS A 89 -1.83 2.64 16.12
C LYS A 89 -3.14 2.61 15.32
N ALA A 90 -3.33 3.60 14.44
CA ALA A 90 -4.53 3.66 13.60
C ALA A 90 -4.58 2.49 12.63
N TYR A 91 -3.43 2.12 12.07
CA TYR A 91 -3.34 1.00 11.17
C TYR A 91 -3.75 -0.31 11.86
N LYS A 92 -3.17 -0.55 13.05
CA LYS A 92 -3.52 -1.76 13.79
C LYS A 92 -4.98 -1.75 14.23
N ALA A 93 -5.49 -0.59 14.64
CA ALA A 93 -6.89 -0.49 15.05
C ALA A 93 -7.82 -0.82 13.88
N TYR A 94 -7.48 -0.34 12.69
CA TYR A 94 -8.29 -0.65 11.52
C TYR A 94 -8.25 -2.16 11.22
N PHE A 95 -7.06 -2.75 11.24
CA PHE A 95 -6.91 -4.18 11.05
C PHE A 95 -7.75 -4.96 12.07
N ASP A 96 -7.67 -4.58 13.35
CA ASP A 96 -8.41 -5.26 14.40
C ASP A 96 -9.91 -5.12 14.18
N SER A 97 -10.36 -4.00 13.65
CA SER A 97 -11.79 -3.78 13.41
C SER A 97 -12.35 -4.70 12.32
N LEU A 98 -11.50 -5.27 11.51
CA LEU A 98 -11.92 -6.16 10.42
C LEU A 98 -11.97 -7.62 10.85
N GLN A 99 -11.55 -7.94 12.06
CA GLN A 99 -11.58 -9.31 12.53
C GLN A 99 -13.01 -9.81 12.60
N GLY A 100 -13.23 -11.01 12.04
CA GLY A 100 -14.59 -11.55 11.95
C GLY A 100 -15.30 -11.16 10.66
N LEU A 101 -14.81 -10.14 9.97
CA LEU A 101 -15.39 -9.72 8.70
C LEU A 101 -14.54 -10.16 7.53
N LEU A 102 -13.23 -10.08 7.68
CA LEU A 102 -12.27 -10.37 6.61
C LEU A 102 -11.08 -11.11 7.22
N SER A 103 -10.73 -12.24 6.65
CA SER A 103 -9.56 -12.99 7.09
C SER A 103 -8.36 -12.48 6.29
N ILE A 104 -7.38 -11.92 6.99
CA ILE A 104 -6.22 -11.29 6.35
C ILE A 104 -4.98 -12.10 6.64
N ARG A 105 -4.23 -12.41 5.59
CA ARG A 105 -2.97 -13.11 5.66
C ARG A 105 -1.91 -12.23 5.03
N PHE A 106 -0.69 -12.30 5.55
CA PHE A 106 0.42 -11.51 5.05
C PHE A 106 1.47 -12.41 4.42
N GLU A 107 1.99 -11.97 3.28
CA GLU A 107 3.06 -12.69 2.61
C GLU A 107 4.17 -11.71 2.30
N LYS A 108 5.33 -11.90 2.92
CA LYS A 108 6.45 -11.00 2.72
C LYS A 108 7.26 -11.44 1.51
N VAL A 109 7.60 -10.46 0.66
CA VAL A 109 8.51 -10.68 -0.45
C VAL A 109 9.67 -9.72 -0.30
N LYS A 110 10.75 -9.97 -1.02
CA LYS A 110 11.90 -9.09 -0.99
C LYS A 110 11.72 -8.01 -2.04
N GLY A 111 11.86 -6.76 -1.64
CA GLY A 111 11.71 -5.63 -2.57
C GLY A 111 12.79 -5.67 -3.64
N HIS A 112 12.41 -5.30 -4.86
CA HIS A 112 13.31 -5.22 -6.01
C HIS A 112 14.04 -6.54 -6.29
N SER A 113 13.35 -7.65 -6.04
CA SER A 113 13.95 -8.97 -6.23
C SER A 113 13.40 -9.69 -7.45
N GLY A 114 12.68 -8.97 -8.29
CA GLY A 114 12.09 -9.59 -9.48
C GLY A 114 10.65 -10.00 -9.32
N ASP A 115 10.03 -9.69 -8.19
CA ASP A 115 8.60 -9.92 -8.03
C ASP A 115 7.87 -8.89 -8.89
N THR A 116 7.31 -9.34 -10.01
CA THR A 116 6.73 -8.46 -11.01
C THR A 116 5.64 -7.56 -10.44
N TYR A 117 4.79 -8.10 -9.59
CA TYR A 117 3.66 -7.33 -9.10
C TYR A 117 4.06 -6.36 -7.99
N ASN A 118 5.04 -6.73 -7.19
CA ASN A 118 5.56 -5.79 -6.20
C ASN A 118 6.29 -4.64 -6.90
N ASP A 119 7.02 -4.94 -7.97
CA ASP A 119 7.69 -3.91 -8.75
C ASP A 119 6.69 -3.01 -9.46
N LEU A 120 5.59 -3.57 -9.96
CA LEU A 120 4.53 -2.77 -10.56
C LEU A 120 3.90 -1.85 -9.53
N ALA A 121 3.67 -2.35 -8.33
CA ALA A 121 3.12 -1.52 -7.26
C ALA A 121 4.06 -0.36 -6.93
N ASP A 122 5.38 -0.60 -6.93
CA ASP A 122 6.36 0.44 -6.72
C ASP A 122 6.27 1.52 -7.81
N GLU A 123 6.16 1.11 -9.06
CA GLU A 123 6.00 2.06 -10.17
C GLU A 123 4.73 2.87 -10.04
N LEU A 124 3.63 2.21 -9.66
CA LEU A 124 2.36 2.91 -9.46
C LEU A 124 2.48 3.95 -8.35
N ALA A 125 3.12 3.60 -7.25
CA ALA A 125 3.30 4.53 -6.15
C ALA A 125 4.10 5.74 -6.61
N LYS A 126 5.19 5.52 -7.33
CA LYS A 126 6.04 6.62 -7.78
C LYS A 126 5.35 7.52 -8.78
N SER A 127 4.43 6.97 -9.55
CA SER A 127 3.79 7.73 -10.62
C SER A 127 2.99 8.93 -10.12
N VAL A 128 2.57 8.94 -8.87
CA VAL A 128 1.72 10.02 -8.35
C VAL A 128 2.47 11.08 -7.57
N ILE A 129 3.74 10.86 -7.25
CA ILE A 129 4.50 11.83 -6.45
C ILE A 129 5.81 12.26 -7.08
N PHE A 130 6.25 11.64 -8.16
CA PHE A 130 7.46 12.07 -8.86
C PHE A 130 7.10 12.63 -10.22
N GLU A 131 7.95 13.54 -10.74
CA GLU A 131 7.79 14.03 -12.08
C GLU A 131 7.79 12.83 -13.01
N ASN A 132 6.92 12.84 -13.99
CA ASN A 132 6.77 11.66 -14.78
C ASN A 132 7.60 11.65 -16.04
N ASP A 133 8.79 12.20 -15.98
CA ASP A 133 9.72 12.15 -17.08
C ASP A 133 10.02 10.73 -17.49
N SER A 134 9.99 9.82 -16.53
CA SER A 134 10.25 8.42 -16.76
C SER A 134 9.04 7.65 -17.22
N LEU A 135 7.88 8.30 -17.39
CA LEU A 135 6.65 7.66 -17.81
C LEU A 135 6.15 8.33 -19.07
N PRO A 136 6.77 8.07 -20.16
CA PRO A 136 6.60 8.89 -21.35
C PRO A 136 5.19 8.98 -21.89
N ASP A 137 4.42 7.95 -21.82
CA ASP A 137 3.14 7.98 -22.39
C ASP A 137 2.03 8.25 -21.49
N HIS A 138 2.36 8.45 -20.26
CA HIS A 138 1.40 8.53 -19.23
C HIS A 138 0.50 9.70 -19.35
N LYS A 139 0.99 10.76 -19.84
CA LYS A 139 0.19 11.92 -19.91
C LYS A 139 -0.80 11.85 -20.97
N ASN A 140 -0.60 11.02 -21.78
CA ASN A 140 -1.53 10.91 -22.75
C ASN A 140 -2.49 9.91 -22.47
N THR A 141 -2.20 9.87 -21.87
CA THR A 141 -2.94 9.18 -21.75
C THR A 141 -3.71 9.16 -21.01
N SER A 142 -3.45 9.34 -20.94
CA SER A 142 -3.99 9.38 -20.56
C SER A 142 -4.52 9.28 -20.26
N GLY A 143 -4.38 9.22 -20.33
CA GLY A 143 -4.71 9.18 -20.34
C GLY A 143 -5.04 8.86 -20.16
N ASN A 144 -4.78 8.69 -20.34
CA ASN A 144 -4.84 8.59 -20.54
C ASN A 144 -5.13 8.43 -20.53
#